data_bb7f5864907da460a459eae1954625a8
#
_entry.id   bb7f5864907da460a459eae1954625a8
#
_cell.length_a   1.000
_cell.length_b   1.000
_cell.length_c   1.000
_cell.angle_alpha   90.00
_cell.angle_beta   90.00
_cell.angle_gamma   90.00
#
_symmetry.space_group_name_H-M   'P 1'
#
loop_
_entity.id
_entity.type
_entity.pdbx_description
1 polymer ?
#
loop_
_entity_poly.entity_id
_entity_poly.type
_entity_poly.pdbx_seq_one_letter_code
_entity_poly.pdbx_strand_id
1 'polypeptide(L)'
;MAITKILYRNGGLAQAIQYITNPDKTDQCVLVDHFNCDPGFAYQQMMNTKRRFHKTDGRQCYHIIQSFKPDEISPELAHEIAKRFAAEHLQGYEAVIGTHVDKGHIHSHIVFNSVNADTGIKYHSTLQNYYQQIRGISDRLCAENGLSVILQGERTKTVSYIEWLRQSKGQPTFRSMLEADLREAIADANDLGHFFLLMEHKGYEIHHGNRLGFRLRGQERFMYSAAETFGTSSMRMASASKIATYCVLHF
;
A
#
# COMPACT_ATOMS: atom_id res chain seq x y z
N MET A 1 2.47 9.45 -10.15
CA MET A 1 3.19 8.35 -9.45
C MET A 1 2.17 7.26 -9.12
N ALA A 2 2.38 6.05 -9.61
CA ALA A 2 1.50 4.92 -9.28
C ALA A 2 2.00 4.19 -8.03
N ILE A 3 1.08 3.88 -7.12
CA ILE A 3 1.33 3.01 -5.97
C ILE A 3 0.62 1.69 -6.24
N THR A 4 1.36 0.59 -6.19
CA THR A 4 0.82 -0.76 -6.37
C THR A 4 0.59 -1.45 -5.04
N LYS A 5 -0.46 -2.27 -4.98
CA LYS A 5 -0.76 -3.14 -3.83
C LYS A 5 -1.33 -4.46 -4.33
N ILE A 6 -0.96 -5.57 -3.73
CA ILE A 6 -1.57 -6.87 -3.98
C ILE A 6 -2.19 -7.42 -2.71
N LEU A 7 -3.41 -7.90 -2.82
CA LEU A 7 -4.19 -8.54 -1.77
C LEU A 7 -4.64 -9.92 -2.27
N TYR A 8 -4.80 -10.87 -1.37
CA TYR A 8 -5.44 -12.14 -1.68
C TYR A 8 -6.76 -12.29 -0.93
N ARG A 9 -7.66 -13.10 -1.48
CA ARG A 9 -8.94 -13.42 -0.85
C ARG A 9 -9.14 -14.95 -0.82
N ASN A 10 -9.53 -15.46 0.34
CA ASN A 10 -9.88 -16.87 0.51
C ASN A 10 -11.35 -17.14 0.14
N GLY A 11 -12.12 -16.11 -0.17
CA GLY A 11 -13.51 -16.17 -0.61
C GLY A 11 -13.93 -14.88 -1.28
N GLY A 12 -15.22 -14.77 -1.66
CA GLY A 12 -15.78 -13.54 -2.18
C GLY A 12 -15.29 -13.13 -3.57
N LEU A 13 -14.95 -14.11 -4.44
CA LEU A 13 -14.54 -13.84 -5.83
C LEU A 13 -15.63 -13.08 -6.61
N ALA A 14 -16.89 -13.52 -6.51
CA ALA A 14 -18.00 -12.84 -7.18
C ALA A 14 -18.17 -11.40 -6.71
N GLN A 15 -18.10 -11.17 -5.39
CA GLN A 15 -18.17 -9.84 -4.80
C GLN A 15 -16.98 -8.96 -5.22
N ALA A 16 -15.79 -9.55 -5.35
CA ALA A 16 -14.61 -8.80 -5.82
C ALA A 16 -14.78 -8.34 -7.28
N ILE A 17 -15.26 -9.21 -8.16
CA ILE A 17 -15.58 -8.88 -9.54
C ILE A 17 -16.65 -7.79 -9.59
N GLN A 18 -17.78 -8.01 -8.90
CA GLN A 18 -18.88 -7.03 -8.84
C GLN A 18 -18.42 -5.65 -8.34
N TYR A 19 -17.53 -5.61 -7.36
CA TYR A 19 -17.00 -4.35 -6.82
C TYR A 19 -16.20 -3.57 -7.86
N ILE A 20 -15.31 -4.25 -8.61
CA ILE A 20 -14.43 -3.57 -9.57
C ILE A 20 -15.12 -3.23 -10.89
N THR A 21 -16.26 -3.88 -11.18
CA THR A 21 -17.07 -3.63 -12.40
C THR A 21 -18.30 -2.76 -12.12
N ASN A 22 -18.39 -2.15 -10.93
CA ASN A 22 -19.54 -1.32 -10.57
C ASN A 22 -19.68 -0.15 -11.55
N PRO A 23 -20.82 -0.02 -12.27
CA PRO A 23 -21.06 1.05 -13.24
C PRO A 23 -20.87 2.47 -12.69
N ASP A 24 -21.28 2.70 -11.44
CA ASP A 24 -21.16 4.03 -10.79
C ASP A 24 -19.70 4.45 -10.55
N LYS A 25 -18.76 3.50 -10.65
CA LYS A 25 -17.34 3.73 -10.39
C LYS A 25 -16.47 3.70 -11.65
N THR A 26 -16.96 3.06 -12.71
CA THR A 26 -16.21 2.71 -13.91
C THR A 26 -16.71 3.44 -15.16
N ASP A 27 -17.27 4.62 -14.99
CA ASP A 27 -17.86 5.40 -16.07
C ASP A 27 -18.86 4.55 -16.90
N GLN A 28 -19.91 4.04 -16.22
CA GLN A 28 -20.94 3.18 -16.82
C GLN A 28 -20.35 1.92 -17.54
N CYS A 29 -19.33 1.31 -16.94
CA CYS A 29 -18.61 0.16 -17.45
C CYS A 29 -17.74 0.41 -18.69
N VAL A 30 -17.53 1.63 -19.14
CA VAL A 30 -16.60 1.96 -20.22
C VAL A 30 -15.15 1.58 -19.84
N LEU A 31 -14.81 1.72 -18.57
CA LEU A 31 -13.47 1.39 -18.04
C LEU A 31 -13.43 0.00 -17.37
N VAL A 32 -14.03 -0.99 -18.04
CA VAL A 32 -14.02 -2.40 -17.61
C VAL A 32 -13.55 -3.27 -18.78
N ASP A 33 -12.51 -4.07 -18.51
CA ASP A 33 -11.98 -5.05 -19.47
C ASP A 33 -11.79 -6.43 -18.84
N HIS A 34 -11.67 -7.42 -19.70
CA HIS A 34 -11.47 -8.82 -19.33
C HIS A 34 -10.22 -9.36 -20.02
N PHE A 35 -9.44 -10.16 -19.31
CA PHE A 35 -8.23 -10.77 -19.82
C PHE A 35 -8.32 -12.29 -19.64
N ASN A 36 -8.16 -13.03 -20.74
CA ASN A 36 -8.30 -14.50 -20.79
C ASN A 36 -9.65 -15.03 -20.26
N CYS A 37 -10.69 -14.20 -20.22
CA CYS A 37 -12.04 -14.63 -19.88
C CYS A 37 -13.10 -13.78 -20.58
N ASP A 38 -14.30 -14.33 -20.75
CA ASP A 38 -15.39 -13.66 -21.45
C ASP A 38 -16.15 -12.69 -20.53
N PRO A 39 -16.54 -11.51 -21.04
CA PRO A 39 -17.43 -10.60 -20.35
C PRO A 39 -18.72 -11.30 -19.88
N GLY A 40 -19.12 -11.04 -18.63
CA GLY A 40 -20.32 -11.65 -18.03
C GLY A 40 -20.14 -13.08 -17.50
N PHE A 41 -19.10 -13.80 -17.91
CA PHE A 41 -18.85 -15.19 -17.51
C PHE A 41 -17.56 -15.39 -16.70
N ALA A 42 -16.83 -14.32 -16.38
CA ALA A 42 -15.54 -14.38 -15.72
C ALA A 42 -15.55 -15.19 -14.42
N TYR A 43 -16.56 -15.01 -13.57
CA TYR A 43 -16.70 -15.79 -12.34
C TYR A 43 -16.83 -17.29 -12.61
N GLN A 44 -17.71 -17.67 -13.55
CA GLN A 44 -17.97 -19.08 -13.90
C GLN A 44 -16.72 -19.71 -14.50
N GLN A 45 -16.03 -19.03 -15.38
CA GLN A 45 -14.78 -19.49 -16.00
C GLN A 45 -13.69 -19.70 -14.96
N MET A 46 -13.44 -18.71 -14.10
CA MET A 46 -12.47 -18.84 -12.99
C MET A 46 -12.81 -20.01 -12.04
N MET A 47 -14.09 -20.25 -11.75
CA MET A 47 -14.51 -21.39 -10.95
C MET A 47 -14.37 -22.72 -11.68
N ASN A 48 -14.62 -22.77 -13.00
CA ASN A 48 -14.44 -23.96 -13.81
C ASN A 48 -12.94 -24.33 -13.92
N THR A 49 -12.07 -23.35 -14.09
CA THR A 49 -10.60 -23.54 -14.04
C THR A 49 -10.19 -24.20 -12.73
N LYS A 50 -10.67 -23.68 -11.59
CA LYS A 50 -10.37 -24.28 -10.27
C LYS A 50 -10.87 -25.72 -10.14
N ARG A 51 -12.10 -26.01 -10.63
CA ARG A 51 -12.68 -27.38 -10.61
C ARG A 51 -11.87 -28.32 -11.51
N ARG A 52 -11.53 -27.88 -12.73
CA ARG A 52 -10.72 -28.66 -13.68
C ARG A 52 -9.40 -29.13 -13.07
N PHE A 53 -8.75 -28.29 -12.28
CA PHE A 53 -7.45 -28.60 -11.66
C PHE A 53 -7.58 -29.04 -10.19
N HIS A 54 -8.78 -29.31 -9.68
CA HIS A 54 -9.05 -29.73 -8.29
C HIS A 54 -8.45 -28.77 -7.25
N LYS A 55 -8.53 -27.43 -7.49
CA LYS A 55 -7.97 -26.38 -6.64
C LYS A 55 -9.02 -25.38 -6.17
N THR A 56 -10.11 -25.88 -5.61
CA THR A 56 -11.26 -25.08 -5.17
C THR A 56 -11.09 -24.49 -3.77
N ASP A 57 -10.08 -24.91 -3.03
CA ASP A 57 -9.78 -24.53 -1.65
C ASP A 57 -8.77 -23.36 -1.54
N GLY A 58 -8.60 -22.81 -0.35
CA GLY A 58 -7.62 -21.79 -0.02
C GLY A 58 -7.86 -20.47 -0.77
N ARG A 59 -6.78 -19.86 -1.27
CA ARG A 59 -6.85 -18.56 -1.96
C ARG A 59 -7.66 -18.66 -3.25
N GLN A 60 -8.73 -17.86 -3.34
CA GLN A 60 -9.66 -17.86 -4.46
C GLN A 60 -9.27 -16.88 -5.57
N CYS A 61 -8.79 -15.72 -5.20
CA CYS A 61 -8.32 -14.72 -6.15
C CYS A 61 -7.27 -13.81 -5.52
N TYR A 62 -6.60 -13.08 -6.39
CA TYR A 62 -5.78 -11.95 -6.01
C TYR A 62 -6.39 -10.67 -6.57
N HIS A 63 -6.09 -9.57 -5.90
CA HIS A 63 -6.57 -8.26 -6.26
C HIS A 63 -5.37 -7.29 -6.26
N ILE A 64 -4.96 -6.86 -7.43
CA ILE A 64 -3.94 -5.82 -7.59
C ILE A 64 -4.65 -4.48 -7.72
N ILE A 65 -4.11 -3.47 -7.08
CA ILE A 65 -4.60 -2.10 -7.12
C ILE A 65 -3.42 -1.22 -7.57
N GLN A 66 -3.63 -0.44 -8.61
CA GLN A 66 -2.74 0.65 -9.03
C GLN A 66 -3.44 1.97 -8.72
N SER A 67 -2.87 2.79 -7.84
CA SER A 67 -3.41 4.10 -7.49
C SER A 67 -2.49 5.18 -8.03
N PHE A 68 -3.05 6.11 -8.79
CA PHE A 68 -2.30 7.19 -9.43
C PHE A 68 -2.42 8.49 -8.62
N LYS A 69 -1.44 9.36 -8.78
CA LYS A 69 -1.49 10.69 -8.17
C LYS A 69 -2.65 11.48 -8.79
N PRO A 70 -3.41 12.25 -7.99
CA PRO A 70 -4.43 13.14 -8.54
C PRO A 70 -3.88 14.04 -9.63
N ASP A 71 -4.69 14.29 -10.66
CA ASP A 71 -4.40 15.18 -11.78
C ASP A 71 -3.17 14.82 -12.64
N GLU A 72 -2.62 13.61 -12.48
CA GLU A 72 -1.43 13.15 -13.21
C GLU A 72 -1.79 12.30 -14.44
N ILE A 73 -2.96 11.70 -14.48
CA ILE A 73 -3.35 10.72 -15.51
C ILE A 73 -4.84 10.81 -15.83
N SER A 74 -5.19 10.55 -17.09
CA SER A 74 -6.59 10.37 -17.48
C SER A 74 -7.11 8.97 -17.13
N PRO A 75 -8.42 8.78 -16.93
CA PRO A 75 -9.03 7.46 -16.69
C PRO A 75 -8.70 6.43 -17.75
N GLU A 76 -8.73 6.84 -19.02
CA GLU A 76 -8.49 5.97 -20.18
C GLU A 76 -7.02 5.48 -20.20
N LEU A 77 -6.07 6.38 -19.96
CA LEU A 77 -4.65 6.02 -19.91
C LEU A 77 -4.35 5.11 -18.71
N ALA A 78 -4.97 5.37 -17.56
CA ALA A 78 -4.84 4.51 -16.38
C ALA A 78 -5.37 3.09 -16.66
N HIS A 79 -6.50 3.01 -17.38
CA HIS A 79 -7.10 1.75 -17.78
C HIS A 79 -6.22 1.00 -18.79
N GLU A 80 -5.67 1.69 -19.77
CA GLU A 80 -4.76 1.09 -20.75
C GLU A 80 -3.46 0.58 -20.12
N ILE A 81 -2.90 1.32 -19.14
CA ILE A 81 -1.76 0.84 -18.36
C ILE A 81 -2.11 -0.43 -17.59
N ALA A 82 -3.30 -0.52 -17.00
CA ALA A 82 -3.74 -1.71 -16.28
C ALA A 82 -3.94 -2.92 -17.21
N LYS A 83 -4.43 -2.71 -18.44
CA LYS A 83 -4.54 -3.75 -19.46
C LYS A 83 -3.17 -4.27 -19.88
N ARG A 84 -2.24 -3.38 -20.19
CA ARG A 84 -0.86 -3.76 -20.55
C ARG A 84 -0.16 -4.50 -19.42
N PHE A 85 -0.37 -4.03 -18.17
CA PHE A 85 0.12 -4.72 -16.98
C PHE A 85 -0.42 -6.15 -16.86
N ALA A 86 -1.73 -6.35 -17.07
CA ALA A 86 -2.34 -7.67 -17.02
C ALA A 86 -1.79 -8.59 -18.13
N ALA A 87 -1.63 -8.07 -19.34
CA ALA A 87 -1.08 -8.82 -20.47
C ALA A 87 0.36 -9.30 -20.24
N GLU A 88 1.17 -8.52 -19.54
CA GLU A 88 2.56 -8.88 -19.24
C GLU A 88 2.70 -9.80 -18.02
N HIS A 89 1.95 -9.52 -16.96
CA HIS A 89 2.14 -10.19 -15.66
C HIS A 89 1.26 -11.43 -15.48
N LEU A 90 0.08 -11.47 -16.10
CA LEU A 90 -0.95 -12.47 -15.83
C LEU A 90 -1.15 -13.46 -16.98
N GLN A 91 -0.07 -13.82 -17.68
CA GLN A 91 -0.16 -14.82 -18.76
C GLN A 91 -0.73 -16.14 -18.24
N GLY A 92 -1.78 -16.64 -18.91
CA GLY A 92 -2.50 -17.85 -18.51
C GLY A 92 -3.44 -17.70 -17.31
N TYR A 93 -3.55 -16.50 -16.71
CA TYR A 93 -4.55 -16.24 -15.68
C TYR A 93 -5.75 -15.49 -16.25
N GLU A 94 -6.95 -15.89 -15.82
CA GLU A 94 -8.19 -15.16 -16.09
C GLU A 94 -8.25 -13.94 -15.17
N ALA A 95 -8.50 -12.75 -15.72
CA ALA A 95 -8.55 -11.52 -14.95
C ALA A 95 -9.68 -10.59 -15.43
N VAL A 96 -10.19 -9.80 -14.49
CA VAL A 96 -11.12 -8.69 -14.75
C VAL A 96 -10.44 -7.41 -14.28
N ILE A 97 -10.53 -6.37 -15.11
CA ILE A 97 -9.89 -5.07 -14.91
C ILE A 97 -10.99 -4.02 -14.81
N GLY A 98 -10.95 -3.18 -13.79
CA GLY A 98 -11.86 -2.05 -13.65
C GLY A 98 -11.12 -0.81 -13.18
N THR A 99 -11.28 0.31 -13.86
CA THR A 99 -10.70 1.59 -13.43
C THR A 99 -11.78 2.47 -12.83
N HIS A 100 -11.58 2.84 -11.58
CA HIS A 100 -12.50 3.64 -10.79
C HIS A 100 -12.16 5.13 -10.87
N VAL A 101 -13.20 5.93 -11.08
CA VAL A 101 -13.15 7.40 -11.20
C VAL A 101 -13.98 8.11 -10.12
N ASP A 102 -14.59 7.37 -9.21
CA ASP A 102 -15.52 7.85 -8.17
C ASP A 102 -14.85 8.64 -7.05
N LYS A 103 -13.53 8.72 -7.03
CA LYS A 103 -12.75 9.42 -5.99
C LYS A 103 -11.88 10.50 -6.61
N GLY A 104 -11.35 11.38 -5.76
CA GLY A 104 -10.42 12.44 -6.18
C GLY A 104 -9.05 11.95 -6.71
N HIS A 105 -8.92 10.68 -7.02
CA HIS A 105 -7.76 10.06 -7.68
C HIS A 105 -8.19 8.81 -8.44
N ILE A 106 -7.55 8.57 -9.56
CA ILE A 106 -7.82 7.39 -10.40
C ILE A 106 -7.09 6.19 -9.84
N HIS A 107 -7.79 5.05 -9.82
CA HIS A 107 -7.21 3.80 -9.41
C HIS A 107 -7.77 2.64 -10.21
N SER A 108 -6.87 1.81 -10.74
CA SER A 108 -7.22 0.61 -11.48
C SER A 108 -7.14 -0.62 -10.57
N HIS A 109 -8.15 -1.46 -10.68
CA HIS A 109 -8.29 -2.72 -9.97
C HIS A 109 -8.16 -3.87 -10.94
N ILE A 110 -7.35 -4.87 -10.62
CA ILE A 110 -7.19 -6.10 -11.40
C ILE A 110 -7.48 -7.26 -10.45
N VAL A 111 -8.61 -7.93 -10.65
CA VAL A 111 -8.97 -9.16 -9.93
C VAL A 111 -8.69 -10.34 -10.83
N PHE A 112 -7.84 -11.26 -10.40
CA PHE A 112 -7.46 -12.42 -11.21
C PHE A 112 -7.58 -13.73 -10.45
N ASN A 113 -7.78 -14.81 -11.21
CA ASN A 113 -7.90 -16.15 -10.69
C ASN A 113 -6.61 -16.57 -9.96
N SER A 114 -6.75 -17.24 -8.83
CA SER A 114 -5.60 -17.82 -8.12
C SER A 114 -4.95 -19.01 -8.82
N VAL A 115 -5.63 -19.62 -9.82
CA VAL A 115 -5.18 -20.79 -10.57
C VAL A 115 -4.98 -20.41 -12.03
N ASN A 116 -3.80 -20.71 -12.55
CA ASN A 116 -3.49 -20.51 -13.97
C ASN A 116 -4.32 -21.47 -14.85
N ALA A 117 -4.99 -20.95 -15.88
CA ALA A 117 -5.92 -21.72 -16.70
C ALA A 117 -5.21 -22.72 -17.63
N ASP A 118 -3.94 -22.47 -17.98
CA ASP A 118 -3.15 -23.34 -18.85
C ASP A 118 -2.45 -24.44 -18.05
N THR A 119 -1.80 -24.09 -16.94
CA THR A 119 -0.92 -24.97 -16.19
C THR A 119 -1.53 -25.55 -14.91
N GLY A 120 -2.63 -24.96 -14.42
CA GLY A 120 -3.23 -25.28 -13.14
C GLY A 120 -2.39 -24.88 -11.90
N ILE A 121 -1.29 -24.16 -12.09
CA ILE A 121 -0.44 -23.73 -10.97
C ILE A 121 -1.11 -22.57 -10.23
N LYS A 122 -1.17 -22.66 -8.89
CA LYS A 122 -1.63 -21.53 -8.07
C LYS A 122 -0.60 -20.40 -8.08
N TYR A 123 -1.09 -19.18 -8.24
CA TYR A 123 -0.28 -17.97 -8.14
C TYR A 123 0.38 -17.87 -6.75
N HIS A 124 1.66 -17.56 -6.73
CA HIS A 124 2.41 -17.39 -5.51
C HIS A 124 2.97 -15.97 -5.40
N SER A 125 2.40 -15.19 -4.48
CA SER A 125 2.86 -13.84 -4.20
C SER A 125 3.96 -13.88 -3.16
N THR A 126 5.17 -13.46 -3.54
CA THR A 126 6.32 -13.26 -2.67
C THR A 126 6.75 -11.80 -2.67
N LEU A 127 7.55 -11.37 -1.71
CA LEU A 127 8.13 -10.02 -1.71
C LEU A 127 8.98 -9.78 -2.97
N GLN A 128 9.75 -10.78 -3.41
CA GLN A 128 10.54 -10.68 -4.63
C GLN A 128 9.65 -10.48 -5.86
N ASN A 129 8.60 -11.29 -6.02
CA ASN A 129 7.63 -11.16 -7.10
C ASN A 129 6.95 -9.78 -7.08
N TYR A 130 6.59 -9.28 -5.89
CA TYR A 130 5.99 -7.96 -5.74
C TYR A 130 6.92 -6.85 -6.22
N TYR A 131 8.16 -6.82 -5.77
CA TYR A 131 9.07 -5.73 -6.13
C TYR A 131 9.58 -5.81 -7.57
N GLN A 132 9.93 -7.00 -8.05
CA GLN A 132 10.53 -7.17 -9.38
C GLN A 132 9.50 -7.21 -10.50
N GLN A 133 8.37 -7.87 -10.29
CA GLN A 133 7.36 -8.05 -11.33
C GLN A 133 6.22 -7.04 -11.18
N ILE A 134 5.47 -7.05 -10.07
CA ILE A 134 4.28 -6.20 -9.95
C ILE A 134 4.66 -4.72 -9.97
N ARG A 135 5.53 -4.30 -9.06
CA ARG A 135 5.95 -2.91 -8.98
C ARG A 135 6.84 -2.53 -10.17
N GLY A 136 7.80 -3.39 -10.55
CA GLY A 136 8.71 -3.12 -11.66
C GLY A 136 8.00 -2.91 -12.99
N ILE A 137 7.01 -3.75 -13.35
CA ILE A 137 6.19 -3.57 -14.55
C ILE A 137 5.37 -2.28 -14.45
N SER A 138 4.71 -2.05 -13.32
CA SER A 138 3.91 -0.84 -13.10
C SER A 138 4.73 0.44 -13.23
N ASP A 139 5.90 0.50 -12.59
CA ASP A 139 6.79 1.66 -12.63
C ASP A 139 7.32 1.90 -14.06
N ARG A 140 7.70 0.85 -14.79
CA ARG A 140 8.13 0.95 -16.18
C ARG A 140 7.01 1.47 -17.09
N LEU A 141 5.82 0.90 -17.00
CA LEU A 141 4.66 1.34 -17.80
C LEU A 141 4.29 2.79 -17.50
N CYS A 142 4.41 3.23 -16.24
CA CYS A 142 4.22 4.63 -15.87
C CYS A 142 5.28 5.53 -16.50
N ALA A 143 6.55 5.14 -16.42
CA ALA A 143 7.65 5.91 -17.00
C ALA A 143 7.56 6.06 -18.53
N GLU A 144 7.17 4.98 -19.23
CA GLU A 144 6.92 4.99 -20.68
C GLU A 144 5.83 5.98 -21.11
N ASN A 145 4.89 6.29 -20.20
CA ASN A 145 3.81 7.24 -20.43
C ASN A 145 4.06 8.62 -19.78
N GLY A 146 5.29 8.91 -19.38
CA GLY A 146 5.66 10.21 -18.80
C GLY A 146 5.13 10.46 -17.38
N LEU A 147 4.65 9.42 -16.70
CA LEU A 147 4.14 9.53 -15.33
C LEU A 147 5.29 9.42 -14.33
N SER A 148 5.13 10.06 -13.16
CA SER A 148 6.12 9.97 -12.10
C SER A 148 6.20 8.55 -11.52
N VAL A 149 7.41 8.10 -11.19
CA VAL A 149 7.69 6.81 -10.55
C VAL A 149 8.47 7.00 -9.26
N ILE A 150 8.35 6.05 -8.33
CA ILE A 150 9.13 6.06 -7.09
C ILE A 150 10.50 5.46 -7.41
N LEU A 151 11.56 6.27 -7.46
CA LEU A 151 12.92 5.78 -7.64
C LEU A 151 13.32 4.88 -6.47
N GLN A 152 13.93 3.73 -6.80
CA GLN A 152 14.49 2.83 -5.77
C GLN A 152 15.65 3.56 -5.07
N GLY A 153 15.51 3.79 -3.77
CA GLY A 153 16.52 4.50 -2.96
C GLY A 153 15.89 5.49 -2.00
N GLU A 154 14.80 6.13 -2.36
CA GLU A 154 13.95 6.79 -1.39
C GLU A 154 13.13 5.72 -0.67
N ARG A 155 13.59 5.27 0.48
CA ARG A 155 12.74 4.60 1.48
C ARG A 155 11.71 5.62 1.97
N THR A 156 10.76 5.94 1.10
CA THR A 156 9.56 6.63 1.54
C THR A 156 8.83 5.66 2.46
N LYS A 157 8.90 5.94 3.76
CA LYS A 157 8.01 5.32 4.75
C LYS A 157 6.62 5.28 4.13
N THR A 158 5.93 4.15 4.24
CA THR A 158 4.62 3.97 3.62
C THR A 158 3.65 5.01 4.19
N VAL A 159 3.52 6.12 3.51
CA VAL A 159 2.62 7.21 3.88
C VAL A 159 1.23 6.80 3.41
N SER A 160 0.23 6.86 4.28
CA SER A 160 -1.16 6.61 3.87
C SER A 160 -1.60 7.69 2.86
N TYR A 161 -2.53 7.34 1.95
CA TYR A 161 -3.05 8.31 0.97
C TYR A 161 -3.56 9.61 1.65
N ILE A 162 -4.25 9.49 2.78
CA ILE A 162 -4.77 10.64 3.54
C ILE A 162 -3.61 11.50 4.06
N GLU A 163 -2.55 10.87 4.55
CA GLU A 163 -1.36 11.55 5.05
C GLU A 163 -0.62 12.26 3.91
N TRP A 164 -0.46 11.59 2.76
CA TRP A 164 0.10 12.19 1.55
C TRP A 164 -0.72 13.39 1.06
N LEU A 165 -2.07 13.26 1.03
CA LEU A 165 -2.98 14.33 0.61
C LEU A 165 -2.86 15.55 1.52
N ARG A 166 -2.72 15.35 2.84
CA ARG A 166 -2.49 16.45 3.79
C ARG A 166 -1.15 17.13 3.56
N GLN A 167 -0.10 16.33 3.36
CA GLN A 167 1.25 16.87 3.06
C GLN A 167 1.25 17.67 1.75
N SER A 168 0.60 17.16 0.70
CA SER A 168 0.52 17.88 -0.59
C SER A 168 -0.24 19.20 -0.52
N LYS A 169 -1.16 19.33 0.46
CA LYS A 169 -1.89 20.58 0.76
C LYS A 169 -1.19 21.45 1.82
N GLY A 170 0.04 21.11 2.22
CA GLY A 170 0.75 21.83 3.28
C GLY A 170 0.12 21.68 4.68
N GLN A 171 -0.79 20.72 4.86
CA GLN A 171 -1.44 20.49 6.14
C GLN A 171 -0.57 19.58 7.02
N PRO A 172 -0.40 19.88 8.31
CA PRO A 172 0.38 19.05 9.22
C PRO A 172 -0.27 17.69 9.39
N THR A 173 0.55 16.64 9.40
CA THR A 173 0.14 15.28 9.74
C THR A 173 0.61 14.95 11.16
N PHE A 174 -0.02 13.98 11.83
CA PHE A 174 0.43 13.55 13.15
C PHE A 174 1.92 13.15 13.12
N ARG A 175 2.37 12.48 12.07
CA ARG A 175 3.78 12.10 11.89
C ARG A 175 4.68 13.34 11.78
N SER A 176 4.35 14.31 10.95
CA SER A 176 5.19 15.51 10.80
C SER A 176 5.23 16.36 12.06
N MET A 177 4.12 16.42 12.81
CA MET A 177 4.08 17.08 14.10
C MET A 177 4.95 16.34 15.13
N LEU A 178 4.79 15.01 15.24
CA LEU A 178 5.60 14.20 16.15
C LEU A 178 7.09 14.29 15.82
N GLU A 179 7.47 14.25 14.53
CA GLU A 179 8.88 14.40 14.11
C GLU A 179 9.45 15.77 14.47
N ALA A 180 8.68 16.84 14.35
CA ALA A 180 9.08 18.18 14.76
C ALA A 180 9.25 18.28 16.27
N ASP A 181 8.26 17.81 17.04
CA ASP A 181 8.28 17.82 18.48
C ASP A 181 9.39 16.94 19.07
N LEU A 182 9.67 15.79 18.46
CA LEU A 182 10.80 14.94 18.84
C LEU A 182 12.15 15.66 18.65
N ARG A 183 12.35 16.34 17.52
CA ARG A 183 13.59 17.08 17.24
C ARG A 183 13.79 18.20 18.25
N GLU A 184 12.75 18.95 18.55
CA GLU A 184 12.79 20.03 19.54
C GLU A 184 13.08 19.48 20.94
N ALA A 185 12.31 18.47 21.39
CA ALA A 185 12.51 17.87 22.70
C ALA A 185 13.92 17.24 22.87
N ILE A 186 14.49 16.68 21.78
CA ILE A 186 15.86 16.14 21.79
C ILE A 186 16.90 17.27 21.90
N ALA A 187 16.68 18.38 21.20
CA ALA A 187 17.61 19.53 21.27
C ALA A 187 17.64 20.14 22.68
N ASP A 188 16.51 20.15 23.38
CA ASP A 188 16.35 20.81 24.67
C ASP A 188 16.59 19.86 25.87
N ALA A 189 16.63 18.56 25.64
CA ALA A 189 16.77 17.56 26.69
C ALA A 189 18.22 17.46 27.20
N ASN A 190 18.39 17.53 28.52
CA ASN A 190 19.68 17.26 29.18
C ASN A 190 19.96 15.74 29.31
N ASP A 191 18.90 14.97 29.51
CA ASP A 191 18.95 13.50 29.65
C ASP A 191 17.65 12.86 29.15
N LEU A 192 17.58 11.53 29.21
CA LEU A 192 16.41 10.75 28.75
C LEU A 192 15.15 11.04 29.59
N GLY A 193 15.30 11.22 30.90
CA GLY A 193 14.17 11.55 31.76
C GLY A 193 13.58 12.91 31.41
N HIS A 194 14.45 13.90 31.19
CA HIS A 194 14.05 15.23 30.77
C HIS A 194 13.39 15.21 29.37
N PHE A 195 13.90 14.39 28.44
CA PHE A 195 13.26 14.20 27.14
C PHE A 195 11.81 13.67 27.27
N PHE A 196 11.57 12.66 28.11
CA PHE A 196 10.23 12.14 28.30
C PHE A 196 9.30 13.18 28.91
N LEU A 197 9.77 13.94 29.92
CA LEU A 197 9.00 15.04 30.50
C LEU A 197 8.62 16.11 29.48
N LEU A 198 9.53 16.48 28.56
CA LEU A 198 9.26 17.44 27.50
C LEU A 198 8.18 16.91 26.54
N MET A 199 8.25 15.63 26.15
CA MET A 199 7.24 15.01 25.30
C MET A 199 5.87 14.90 25.98
N GLU A 200 5.84 14.55 27.27
CA GLU A 200 4.59 14.53 28.05
C GLU A 200 3.99 15.93 28.20
N HIS A 201 4.82 16.95 28.36
CA HIS A 201 4.40 18.35 28.42
C HIS A 201 3.80 18.84 27.09
N LYS A 202 4.29 18.32 25.95
CA LYS A 202 3.72 18.52 24.62
C LYS A 202 2.41 17.73 24.38
N GLY A 203 1.94 16.98 25.38
CA GLY A 203 0.68 16.25 25.33
C GLY A 203 0.76 14.83 24.78
N TYR A 204 1.96 14.28 24.66
CA TYR A 204 2.13 12.88 24.25
C TYR A 204 2.02 11.92 25.43
N GLU A 205 1.39 10.77 25.18
CA GLU A 205 1.51 9.59 26.01
C GLU A 205 2.59 8.69 25.42
N ILE A 206 3.46 8.16 26.28
CA ILE A 206 4.64 7.40 25.88
C ILE A 206 4.48 5.94 26.28
N HIS A 207 4.61 5.04 25.32
CA HIS A 207 4.65 3.60 25.57
C HIS A 207 6.10 3.13 25.66
N HIS A 208 6.48 2.63 26.82
CA HIS A 208 7.81 2.07 27.11
C HIS A 208 7.79 0.55 26.91
N GLY A 209 8.21 0.08 25.72
CA GLY A 209 8.30 -1.33 25.37
C GLY A 209 9.59 -1.62 24.61
N ASN A 210 9.62 -2.73 23.86
CA ASN A 210 10.74 -3.04 22.95
C ASN A 210 10.92 -1.95 21.89
N ARG A 211 9.88 -1.17 21.64
CA ARG A 211 9.88 0.04 20.81
C ARG A 211 9.22 1.17 21.57
N LEU A 212 9.78 2.36 21.47
CA LEU A 212 9.12 3.56 21.97
C LEU A 212 7.92 3.88 21.09
N GLY A 213 6.77 4.08 21.72
CA GLY A 213 5.55 4.49 21.05
C GLY A 213 5.09 5.85 21.59
N PHE A 214 4.57 6.69 20.69
CA PHE A 214 4.04 8.01 21.02
C PHE A 214 2.63 8.15 20.47
N ARG A 215 1.71 8.71 21.24
CA ARG A 215 0.39 9.15 20.79
C ARG A 215 0.00 10.44 21.50
N LEU A 216 -0.78 11.29 20.85
CA LEU A 216 -1.42 12.40 21.54
C LEU A 216 -2.56 11.89 22.42
N ARG A 217 -2.79 12.58 23.53
CA ARG A 217 -3.91 12.27 24.44
C ARG A 217 -5.22 12.29 23.66
N GLY A 218 -5.99 11.21 23.77
CA GLY A 218 -7.25 11.03 23.03
C GLY A 218 -7.12 10.30 21.70
N GLN A 219 -5.93 9.93 21.23
CA GLN A 219 -5.75 9.04 20.10
C GLN A 219 -5.79 7.57 20.53
N GLU A 220 -6.39 6.71 19.69
CA GLU A 220 -6.48 5.27 19.99
C GLU A 220 -5.15 4.52 19.77
N ARG A 221 -4.33 4.96 18.78
CA ARG A 221 -3.15 4.21 18.33
C ARG A 221 -1.86 4.93 18.60
N PHE A 222 -0.87 4.17 19.10
CA PHE A 222 0.52 4.62 19.17
C PHE A 222 1.20 4.54 17.81
N MET A 223 2.04 5.51 17.52
CA MET A 223 3.05 5.44 16.46
C MET A 223 4.37 4.99 17.12
N TYR A 224 4.95 3.92 16.60
CA TYR A 224 6.15 3.30 17.14
C TYR A 224 7.38 3.64 16.31
N SER A 225 8.53 3.80 16.98
CA SER A 225 9.84 3.91 16.33
C SER A 225 10.13 2.63 15.50
N ALA A 226 10.78 2.76 14.35
CA ALA A 226 11.17 1.62 13.52
C ALA A 226 12.31 0.81 14.14
N ALA A 227 13.13 1.41 15.00
CA ALA A 227 14.23 0.77 15.70
C ALA A 227 13.75 0.08 16.98
N GLU A 228 14.25 -1.14 17.24
CA GLU A 228 14.12 -1.78 18.53
C GLU A 228 14.92 -0.96 19.57
N THR A 229 14.26 -0.54 20.62
CA THR A 229 14.95 0.08 21.76
C THR A 229 15.73 -0.99 22.49
N PHE A 230 17.02 -0.76 22.71
CA PHE A 230 17.81 -1.59 23.61
C PHE A 230 17.06 -1.74 24.95
N GLY A 231 17.08 -2.96 25.50
CA GLY A 231 16.36 -3.27 26.73
C GLY A 231 16.56 -2.18 27.81
N THR A 232 15.56 -1.97 28.63
CA THR A 232 15.41 -0.88 29.60
C THR A 232 16.65 -0.57 30.44
N SER A 233 17.57 -1.54 30.65
CA SER A 233 18.84 -1.35 31.36
C SER A 233 19.88 -0.56 30.53
N SER A 234 19.90 -0.65 29.24
CA SER A 234 20.89 0.02 28.36
C SER A 234 20.49 1.49 28.06
N MET A 235 19.19 1.81 28.12
CA MET A 235 18.67 3.16 27.90
C MET A 235 19.06 4.16 28.99
N ARG A 236 19.24 3.71 30.23
CA ARG A 236 19.61 4.58 31.36
C ARG A 236 21.02 5.19 31.26
N MET A 237 21.86 4.67 30.36
CA MET A 237 23.25 5.14 30.16
C MET A 237 23.51 5.76 28.78
N ALA A 238 22.49 5.87 27.89
CA ALA A 238 22.66 6.48 26.60
C ALA A 238 22.55 8.01 26.69
N SER A 239 23.57 8.72 26.16
CA SER A 239 23.52 10.19 26.05
C SER A 239 22.39 10.63 25.13
N ALA A 240 21.82 11.82 25.36
CA ALA A 240 20.74 12.41 24.57
C ALA A 240 21.04 12.37 23.06
N SER A 241 22.31 12.50 22.63
CA SER A 241 22.74 12.43 21.24
C SER A 241 22.54 11.04 20.59
N LYS A 242 22.66 9.95 21.35
CA LYS A 242 22.42 8.57 20.85
C LYS A 242 20.92 8.30 20.69
N ILE A 243 20.09 8.87 21.55
CA ILE A 243 18.63 8.77 21.47
C ILE A 243 18.12 9.60 20.30
N ALA A 244 18.72 10.76 20.06
CA ALA A 244 18.45 11.63 18.92
C ALA A 244 18.62 10.92 17.57
N THR A 245 19.75 10.24 17.40
CA THR A 245 20.06 9.50 16.17
C THR A 245 19.08 8.33 15.97
N TYR A 246 18.62 7.72 17.05
CA TYR A 246 17.70 6.57 16.99
C TYR A 246 16.24 6.95 16.73
N CYS A 247 15.74 8.00 17.35
CA CYS A 247 14.33 8.37 17.19
C CYS A 247 14.05 9.17 15.90
N VAL A 248 14.94 10.08 15.49
CA VAL A 248 14.70 10.96 14.33
C VAL A 248 14.95 10.28 12.99
N LEU A 249 15.87 9.31 12.92
CA LEU A 249 16.18 8.60 11.66
C LEU A 249 15.26 7.43 11.34
N HIS A 250 14.36 7.03 12.27
CA HIS A 250 13.60 5.77 12.15
C HIS A 250 12.10 5.90 12.44
N PHE A 251 11.52 7.13 12.46
CA PHE A 251 10.06 7.37 12.47
C PHE A 251 9.46 7.54 11.08
#